data_e6c7a90cbc341641a2424b7b2d9c2fac
#
_entry.id   e6c7a90cbc341641a2424b7b2d9c2fac
#
_cell.length_a   1.000
_cell.length_b   1.000
_cell.length_c   1.000
_cell.angle_alpha   90.00
_cell.angle_beta   90.00
_cell.angle_gamma   90.00
#
_symmetry.space_group_name_H-M   'P 1'
#
loop_
_entity.id
_entity.type
_entity.pdbx_description
1 polymer ?
#
loop_
_entity_poly.entity_id
_entity_poly.type
_entity_poly.pdbx_seq_one_letter_code
_entity_poly.pdbx_strand_id
1 'polypeptide(L)'
;MKLGVVGLPNVGKSTLFNAITKAGAEAANYPFCTIEPNTGMVAVPDERLDELAKMYNPKKKTPAVIEFVDIAGLVKGASRGEGLGNKFLSHIRECDAIVHVVRCFEDADIIRHADSLNPQHDIETISLELIAADRESVAKRAERATKMLKTGEKKFAEEAEVGNRLLAHLDNLQPARTCPMSDKEREIVREWFLLTTKPVIYACNIKEDDLGKDEDSLPGVPDVKAIAKEENAKTLVISAKIEEDIAQMDDEEKEMFLEELGIGKSGLDRLISECYDLLGLISFLTAGEDECRAWTIKKGTKAPQAAGKIHSDFERGFIRAEIVAFQHLKENGTMVACKEKGLVRSEGKEYVMNDGDVTLFRFNV
;
A
#
# COMPACT_ATOMS: atom_id res chain seq x y z
N MET A 1 -6.26 -4.71 -3.76
CA MET A 1 -4.88 -4.72 -3.28
C MET A 1 -4.91 -4.64 -1.77
N LYS A 2 -4.15 -5.51 -1.12
CA LYS A 2 -4.24 -5.74 0.32
C LYS A 2 -2.96 -5.27 1.02
N LEU A 3 -3.12 -4.48 2.08
CA LEU A 3 -2.05 -4.02 2.97
C LEU A 3 -2.17 -4.73 4.31
N GLY A 4 -1.14 -5.45 4.71
CA GLY A 4 -1.11 -6.10 6.01
C GLY A 4 -0.64 -5.15 7.10
N VAL A 5 -1.46 -4.89 8.11
CA VAL A 5 -1.07 -4.10 9.28
C VAL A 5 -0.48 -5.06 10.32
N VAL A 6 0.80 -4.89 10.60
CA VAL A 6 1.55 -5.72 11.57
C VAL A 6 2.14 -4.85 12.68
N GLY A 7 2.44 -5.45 13.82
CA GLY A 7 3.09 -4.79 14.94
C GLY A 7 3.05 -5.70 16.18
N LEU A 8 3.96 -5.47 17.11
CA LEU A 8 3.96 -6.15 18.40
C LEU A 8 2.73 -5.75 19.25
N PRO A 9 2.41 -6.49 20.30
CA PRO A 9 1.35 -6.08 21.24
C PRO A 9 1.62 -4.67 21.81
N ASN A 10 0.56 -3.91 22.01
CA ASN A 10 0.58 -2.59 22.66
C ASN A 10 1.36 -1.48 21.92
N VAL A 11 1.56 -1.62 20.61
CA VAL A 11 2.16 -0.57 19.76
C VAL A 11 1.14 0.43 19.20
N GLY A 12 -0.16 0.24 19.47
CA GLY A 12 -1.25 1.05 18.91
C GLY A 12 -1.83 0.49 17.59
N LYS A 13 -1.47 -0.75 17.22
CA LYS A 13 -1.95 -1.39 15.98
C LYS A 13 -3.48 -1.45 15.89
N SER A 14 -4.15 -1.92 16.96
CA SER A 14 -5.62 -2.03 16.97
C SER A 14 -6.30 -0.66 16.95
N THR A 15 -5.73 0.34 17.62
CA THR A 15 -6.21 1.72 17.60
C THR A 15 -6.15 2.30 16.18
N LEU A 16 -5.01 2.14 15.50
CA LEU A 16 -4.85 2.56 14.11
C LEU A 16 -5.81 1.79 13.18
N PHE A 17 -5.96 0.48 13.37
CA PHE A 17 -6.88 -0.31 12.57
C PHE A 17 -8.35 0.07 12.79
N ASN A 18 -8.73 0.42 14.02
CA ASN A 18 -10.05 0.96 14.32
C ASN A 18 -10.30 2.29 13.59
N ALA A 19 -9.31 3.19 13.58
CA ALA A 19 -9.39 4.44 12.80
C ALA A 19 -9.61 4.15 11.31
N ILE A 20 -8.84 3.21 10.74
CA ILE A 20 -8.97 2.77 9.35
C ILE A 20 -10.38 2.22 9.08
N THR A 21 -10.90 1.34 9.93
CA THR A 21 -12.22 0.72 9.72
C THR A 21 -13.37 1.71 9.88
N LYS A 22 -13.27 2.68 10.79
CA LYS A 22 -14.26 3.74 10.96
C LYS A 22 -14.28 4.68 9.75
N ALA A 23 -13.11 5.17 9.32
CA ALA A 23 -12.98 5.97 8.11
C ALA A 23 -13.46 5.21 6.84
N GLY A 24 -13.39 3.87 6.86
CA GLY A 24 -13.84 3.00 5.78
C GLY A 24 -15.33 2.65 5.80
N ALA A 25 -16.09 3.04 6.82
CA ALA A 25 -17.50 2.68 6.92
C ALA A 25 -18.34 3.19 5.73
N GLU A 26 -18.01 4.35 5.18
CA GLU A 26 -18.62 4.88 3.97
C GLU A 26 -18.20 4.10 2.72
N ALA A 27 -16.95 3.62 2.67
CA ALA A 27 -16.43 2.85 1.54
C ALA A 27 -17.05 1.46 1.43
N ALA A 28 -17.60 0.89 2.51
CA ALA A 28 -18.31 -0.39 2.51
C ALA A 28 -19.58 -0.39 1.62
N ASN A 29 -20.13 0.78 1.31
CA ASN A 29 -21.28 0.94 0.43
C ASN A 29 -20.93 0.93 -1.07
N TYR A 30 -19.65 0.85 -1.44
CA TYR A 30 -19.25 0.79 -2.84
C TYR A 30 -19.45 -0.62 -3.43
N PRO A 31 -19.83 -0.73 -4.73
CA PRO A 31 -20.01 -2.02 -5.40
C PRO A 31 -18.74 -2.87 -5.34
N PHE A 32 -18.92 -4.18 -5.09
CA PHE A 32 -17.85 -5.19 -5.00
C PHE A 32 -16.98 -5.15 -3.73
N CYS A 33 -17.34 -4.37 -2.69
CA CYS A 33 -16.69 -4.45 -1.39
C CYS A 33 -17.34 -5.57 -0.57
N THR A 34 -16.59 -6.64 -0.30
CA THR A 34 -17.01 -7.69 0.64
C THR A 34 -16.43 -7.38 2.00
N ILE A 35 -17.25 -7.31 3.05
CA ILE A 35 -16.78 -7.11 4.42
C ILE A 35 -16.33 -8.46 4.96
N GLU A 36 -15.03 -8.67 5.05
CA GLU A 36 -14.45 -9.82 5.75
C GLU A 36 -14.05 -9.42 7.18
N PRO A 37 -14.10 -10.33 8.16
CA PRO A 37 -13.58 -10.04 9.50
C PRO A 37 -12.10 -9.61 9.42
N ASN A 38 -11.73 -8.59 10.18
CA ASN A 38 -10.39 -8.01 10.23
C ASN A 38 -9.90 -7.37 8.91
N THR A 39 -10.81 -6.92 8.05
CA THR A 39 -10.48 -6.10 6.87
C THR A 39 -11.14 -4.72 6.96
N GLY A 40 -10.43 -3.69 6.52
CA GLY A 40 -10.92 -2.31 6.39
C GLY A 40 -10.72 -1.82 4.96
N MET A 41 -11.81 -1.40 4.31
CA MET A 41 -11.74 -0.76 3.00
C MET A 41 -11.76 0.75 3.20
N VAL A 42 -10.79 1.47 2.65
CA VAL A 42 -10.66 2.92 2.83
C VAL A 42 -10.60 3.61 1.48
N ALA A 43 -11.27 4.74 1.37
CA ALA A 43 -11.18 5.59 0.19
C ALA A 43 -9.78 6.21 0.09
N VAL A 44 -9.23 6.23 -1.12
CA VAL A 44 -7.98 6.94 -1.40
C VAL A 44 -8.33 8.42 -1.59
N PRO A 45 -7.78 9.34 -0.77
CA PRO A 45 -8.01 10.75 -0.92
C PRO A 45 -7.52 11.24 -2.30
N ASP A 46 -8.39 11.88 -3.06
CA ASP A 46 -8.04 12.42 -4.39
C ASP A 46 -8.80 13.73 -4.66
N GLU A 47 -8.14 14.85 -4.42
CA GLU A 47 -8.68 16.20 -4.64
C GLU A 47 -9.17 16.41 -6.09
N ARG A 48 -8.60 15.68 -7.05
CA ARG A 48 -9.01 15.75 -8.47
C ARG A 48 -10.42 15.21 -8.67
N LEU A 49 -10.76 14.13 -7.93
CA LEU A 49 -12.11 13.57 -7.98
C LEU A 49 -13.13 14.51 -7.35
N ASP A 50 -12.77 15.20 -6.27
CA ASP A 50 -13.61 16.17 -5.60
C ASP A 50 -13.90 17.38 -6.51
N GLU A 51 -12.89 17.89 -7.18
CA GLU A 51 -13.03 18.96 -8.16
C GLU A 51 -13.91 18.53 -9.36
N LEU A 52 -13.69 17.31 -9.88
CA LEU A 52 -14.57 16.79 -10.95
C LEU A 52 -16.02 16.65 -10.49
N ALA A 53 -16.24 16.22 -9.24
CA ALA A 53 -17.59 16.15 -8.70
C ALA A 53 -18.27 17.53 -8.59
N LYS A 54 -17.51 18.58 -8.22
CA LYS A 54 -18.02 19.96 -8.24
C LYS A 54 -18.34 20.44 -9.66
N MET A 55 -17.50 20.07 -10.65
CA MET A 55 -17.67 20.51 -12.05
C MET A 55 -18.84 19.83 -12.75
N TYR A 56 -19.04 18.53 -12.53
CA TYR A 56 -20.04 17.72 -13.24
C TYR A 56 -21.33 17.51 -12.46
N ASN A 57 -21.34 17.80 -11.15
CA ASN A 57 -22.46 17.58 -10.22
C ASN A 57 -23.09 16.16 -10.41
N PRO A 58 -22.28 15.09 -10.28
CA PRO A 58 -22.71 13.73 -10.59
C PRO A 58 -23.70 13.20 -9.56
N LYS A 59 -24.55 12.25 -9.99
CA LYS A 59 -25.42 11.50 -9.07
C LYS A 59 -24.60 10.68 -8.06
N LYS A 60 -23.38 10.30 -8.43
CA LYS A 60 -22.50 9.47 -7.61
C LYS A 60 -21.03 9.87 -7.75
N LYS A 61 -20.33 9.97 -6.63
CA LYS A 61 -18.88 10.08 -6.55
C LYS A 61 -18.31 8.77 -6.01
N THR A 62 -17.38 8.14 -6.74
CA THR A 62 -16.78 6.85 -6.36
C THR A 62 -15.26 6.97 -6.33
N PRO A 63 -14.62 7.05 -5.14
CA PRO A 63 -13.17 7.10 -5.02
C PRO A 63 -12.54 5.75 -5.34
N ALA A 64 -11.23 5.76 -5.58
CA ALA A 64 -10.42 4.56 -5.51
C ALA A 64 -10.41 4.04 -4.07
N VAL A 65 -10.26 2.73 -3.88
CA VAL A 65 -10.23 2.12 -2.55
C VAL A 65 -9.01 1.23 -2.38
N ILE A 66 -8.52 1.15 -1.15
CA ILE A 66 -7.45 0.26 -0.73
C ILE A 66 -7.92 -0.57 0.46
N GLU A 67 -7.46 -1.80 0.55
CA GLU A 67 -7.87 -2.76 1.58
C GLU A 67 -6.74 -2.92 2.60
N PHE A 68 -7.05 -2.70 3.88
CA PHE A 68 -6.18 -3.02 5.00
C PHE A 68 -6.65 -4.28 5.69
N VAL A 69 -5.70 -5.13 6.08
CA VAL A 69 -5.98 -6.38 6.80
C VAL A 69 -5.28 -6.31 8.15
N ASP A 70 -6.05 -6.44 9.24
CA ASP A 70 -5.44 -6.57 10.57
C ASP A 70 -4.85 -7.97 10.72
N ILE A 71 -3.54 -8.02 10.77
CA ILE A 71 -2.83 -9.27 10.98
C ILE A 71 -2.56 -9.40 12.48
N ALA A 72 -3.22 -10.39 13.09
CA ALA A 72 -3.11 -10.66 14.53
C ALA A 72 -1.63 -10.73 14.95
N GLY A 73 -1.32 -10.13 16.10
CA GLY A 73 0.05 -9.92 16.56
C GLY A 73 0.89 -11.20 16.58
N LEU A 74 2.16 -11.03 16.28
CA LEU A 74 3.16 -12.08 16.26
C LEU A 74 3.31 -12.67 17.66
N VAL A 75 3.16 -13.98 17.78
CA VAL A 75 3.64 -14.73 18.95
C VAL A 75 5.07 -15.20 18.63
N LYS A 76 6.01 -14.90 19.52
CA LYS A 76 7.42 -15.31 19.37
C LYS A 76 7.49 -16.82 19.09
N GLY A 77 8.19 -17.21 18.01
CA GLY A 77 8.26 -18.59 17.55
C GLY A 77 7.26 -18.97 16.44
N ALA A 78 6.65 -17.97 15.79
CA ALA A 78 5.70 -18.17 14.69
C ALA A 78 6.25 -19.03 13.53
N SER A 79 7.54 -18.89 13.24
CA SER A 79 8.23 -19.66 12.19
C SER A 79 8.45 -21.14 12.53
N ARG A 80 8.32 -21.53 13.81
CA ARG A 80 8.52 -22.93 14.27
C ARG A 80 7.28 -23.81 14.17
N GLY A 81 6.19 -23.31 13.58
CA GLY A 81 5.07 -24.15 13.15
C GLY A 81 3.96 -24.40 14.18
N GLU A 82 3.90 -23.67 15.28
CA GLU A 82 2.81 -23.82 16.24
C GLU A 82 1.63 -22.89 15.88
N GLY A 83 0.59 -23.46 15.30
CA GLY A 83 -0.79 -22.99 15.14
C GLY A 83 -0.99 -21.52 14.69
N LEU A 84 -0.91 -20.56 15.60
CA LEU A 84 -1.15 -19.13 15.34
C LEU A 84 -0.08 -18.48 14.46
N GLY A 85 1.17 -18.93 14.54
CA GLY A 85 2.26 -18.40 13.73
C GLY A 85 2.09 -18.68 12.24
N ASN A 86 1.62 -19.86 11.87
CA ASN A 86 1.37 -20.20 10.47
C ASN A 86 0.24 -19.35 9.87
N LYS A 87 -0.79 -19.02 10.65
CA LYS A 87 -1.86 -18.11 10.22
C LYS A 87 -1.33 -16.69 9.97
N PHE A 88 -0.49 -16.18 10.86
CA PHE A 88 0.17 -14.88 10.70
C PHE A 88 0.96 -14.81 9.38
N LEU A 89 1.83 -15.78 9.13
CA LEU A 89 2.62 -15.85 7.90
C LEU A 89 1.75 -16.00 6.64
N SER A 90 0.64 -16.76 6.74
CA SER A 90 -0.30 -16.93 5.63
C SER A 90 -0.98 -15.62 5.28
N HIS A 91 -1.48 -14.87 6.28
CA HIS A 91 -2.11 -13.58 6.03
C HIS A 91 -1.14 -12.57 5.41
N ILE A 92 0.13 -12.53 5.87
CA ILE A 92 1.14 -11.67 5.23
C ILE A 92 1.36 -12.09 3.78
N ARG A 93 1.36 -13.38 3.44
CA ARG A 93 1.53 -13.84 2.04
C ARG A 93 0.48 -13.29 1.09
N GLU A 94 -0.75 -13.13 1.57
CA GLU A 94 -1.87 -12.59 0.78
C GLU A 94 -1.81 -11.08 0.57
N CYS A 95 -1.01 -10.37 1.36
CA CYS A 95 -0.86 -8.92 1.26
C CYS A 95 0.13 -8.52 0.15
N ASP A 96 -0.11 -7.36 -0.46
CA ASP A 96 0.79 -6.78 -1.48
C ASP A 96 1.93 -5.97 -0.84
N ALA A 97 1.71 -5.35 0.32
CA ALA A 97 2.70 -4.63 1.12
C ALA A 97 2.37 -4.70 2.61
N ILE A 98 3.28 -4.22 3.45
CA ILE A 98 3.20 -4.28 4.91
C ILE A 98 3.22 -2.86 5.47
N VAL A 99 2.27 -2.55 6.36
CA VAL A 99 2.29 -1.40 7.27
C VAL A 99 2.75 -1.91 8.63
N HIS A 100 3.98 -1.62 9.00
CA HIS A 100 4.55 -2.03 10.27
C HIS A 100 4.40 -0.91 11.29
N VAL A 101 3.45 -1.08 12.22
CA VAL A 101 3.22 -0.12 13.31
C VAL A 101 4.29 -0.32 14.38
N VAL A 102 5.05 0.74 14.63
CA VAL A 102 6.18 0.76 15.58
C VAL A 102 5.88 1.76 16.67
N ARG A 103 6.05 1.37 17.93
CA ARG A 103 5.83 2.27 19.05
C ARG A 103 7.01 3.23 19.21
N CYS A 104 6.72 4.52 19.12
CA CYS A 104 7.66 5.63 19.29
C CYS A 104 7.20 6.57 20.44
N PHE A 105 6.63 6.02 21.49
CA PHE A 105 6.20 6.78 22.67
C PHE A 105 6.38 5.97 23.94
N GLU A 106 6.54 6.69 25.04
CA GLU A 106 6.56 6.10 26.39
C GLU A 106 5.19 6.28 27.06
N ASP A 107 4.68 5.22 27.67
CA ASP A 107 3.46 5.25 28.46
C ASP A 107 3.63 4.37 29.69
N ALA A 108 3.44 4.96 30.88
CA ALA A 108 3.62 4.28 32.16
C ALA A 108 2.53 3.24 32.46
N ASP A 109 1.36 3.38 31.82
CA ASP A 109 0.19 2.50 32.06
C ASP A 109 0.21 1.26 31.17
N ILE A 110 1.10 1.23 30.15
CA ILE A 110 1.22 0.07 29.27
C ILE A 110 2.16 -0.97 29.87
N ILE A 111 1.60 -2.17 30.16
CA ILE A 111 2.39 -3.32 30.64
C ILE A 111 3.46 -3.67 29.60
N ARG A 112 4.72 -3.65 30.01
CA ARG A 112 5.88 -3.90 29.18
C ARG A 112 6.36 -5.34 29.28
N HIS A 113 6.75 -5.91 28.15
CA HIS A 113 7.61 -7.10 28.12
C HIS A 113 9.11 -6.76 28.16
N ALA A 114 9.48 -5.45 28.08
CA ALA A 114 10.85 -4.93 28.17
C ALA A 114 10.86 -3.56 28.85
N ASP A 115 11.90 -3.27 29.61
CA ASP A 115 12.03 -2.11 30.53
C ASP A 115 12.27 -0.76 29.82
N SER A 116 12.43 -0.70 28.49
CA SER A 116 12.69 0.53 27.74
C SER A 116 12.04 0.53 26.36
N LEU A 117 11.79 1.74 25.83
CA LEU A 117 11.41 1.94 24.43
C LEU A 117 12.57 1.48 23.55
N ASN A 118 12.31 0.51 22.66
CA ASN A 118 13.31 0.00 21.72
C ASN A 118 12.67 -0.35 20.38
N PRO A 119 12.39 0.65 19.52
CA PRO A 119 11.78 0.44 18.21
C PRO A 119 12.58 -0.49 17.31
N GLN A 120 13.91 -0.45 17.39
CA GLN A 120 14.79 -1.34 16.64
C GLN A 120 14.52 -2.81 16.99
N HIS A 121 14.47 -3.14 18.27
CA HIS A 121 14.17 -4.51 18.72
C HIS A 121 12.77 -4.97 18.30
N ASP A 122 11.79 -4.07 18.32
CA ASP A 122 10.43 -4.35 17.90
C ASP A 122 10.38 -4.72 16.40
N ILE A 123 11.10 -3.96 15.56
CA ILE A 123 11.23 -4.22 14.13
C ILE A 123 11.98 -5.53 13.87
N GLU A 124 13.14 -5.72 14.52
CA GLU A 124 13.95 -6.93 14.39
C GLU A 124 13.16 -8.20 14.75
N THR A 125 12.34 -8.14 15.81
CA THR A 125 11.54 -9.29 16.26
C THR A 125 10.60 -9.80 15.15
N ILE A 126 9.91 -8.91 14.47
CA ILE A 126 9.02 -9.28 13.35
C ILE A 126 9.84 -9.70 12.13
N SER A 127 10.87 -8.95 11.80
CA SER A 127 11.73 -9.23 10.64
C SER A 127 12.37 -10.60 10.72
N LEU A 128 12.88 -11.01 11.87
CA LEU A 128 13.51 -12.31 12.09
C LEU A 128 12.55 -13.48 11.82
N GLU A 129 11.29 -13.38 12.24
CA GLU A 129 10.29 -14.42 11.98
C GLU A 129 9.96 -14.53 10.47
N LEU A 130 9.85 -13.39 9.77
CA LEU A 130 9.62 -13.39 8.32
C LEU A 130 10.84 -13.92 7.56
N ILE A 131 12.04 -13.54 7.95
CA ILE A 131 13.31 -14.01 7.37
C ILE A 131 13.44 -15.52 7.57
N ALA A 132 13.15 -16.04 8.77
CA ALA A 132 13.23 -17.47 9.04
C ALA A 132 12.28 -18.29 8.16
N ALA A 133 11.04 -17.80 7.95
CA ALA A 133 10.08 -18.44 7.06
C ALA A 133 10.53 -18.41 5.59
N ASP A 134 11.06 -17.28 5.13
CA ASP A 134 11.59 -17.16 3.76
C ASP A 134 12.82 -18.02 3.55
N ARG A 135 13.75 -18.06 4.54
CA ARG A 135 14.93 -18.90 4.51
C ARG A 135 14.59 -20.38 4.26
N GLU A 136 13.59 -20.90 4.99
CA GLU A 136 13.14 -22.29 4.80
C GLU A 136 12.57 -22.50 3.38
N SER A 137 11.79 -21.56 2.88
CA SER A 137 11.21 -21.62 1.54
C SER A 137 12.29 -21.58 0.45
N VAL A 138 13.26 -20.65 0.58
CA VAL A 138 14.36 -20.46 -0.37
C VAL A 138 15.30 -21.66 -0.36
N ALA A 139 15.63 -22.22 0.83
CA ALA A 139 16.48 -23.40 0.94
C ALA A 139 15.92 -24.60 0.15
N LYS A 140 14.62 -24.88 0.30
CA LYS A 140 13.94 -25.95 -0.44
C LYS A 140 13.99 -25.76 -1.96
N ARG A 141 13.81 -24.49 -2.42
CA ARG A 141 13.85 -24.15 -3.84
C ARG A 141 15.26 -24.24 -4.41
N ALA A 142 16.27 -23.69 -3.72
CA ALA A 142 17.67 -23.74 -4.13
C ALA A 142 18.17 -25.19 -4.22
N GLU A 143 17.82 -26.05 -3.24
CA GLU A 143 18.14 -27.47 -3.27
C GLU A 143 17.50 -28.20 -4.47
N ARG A 144 16.20 -27.92 -4.74
CA ARG A 144 15.50 -28.47 -5.90
C ARG A 144 16.15 -28.04 -7.20
N ALA A 145 16.42 -26.73 -7.38
CA ALA A 145 17.04 -26.20 -8.57
C ALA A 145 18.43 -26.81 -8.79
N THR A 146 19.24 -26.95 -7.73
CA THR A 146 20.55 -27.62 -7.77
C THR A 146 20.45 -29.07 -8.23
N LYS A 147 19.48 -29.85 -7.73
CA LYS A 147 19.23 -31.21 -8.18
C LYS A 147 18.85 -31.27 -9.66
N MET A 148 18.14 -30.28 -10.15
CA MET A 148 17.70 -30.20 -11.55
C MET A 148 18.75 -29.67 -12.51
N LEU A 149 19.92 -29.19 -12.07
CA LEU A 149 21.05 -28.84 -12.95
C LEU A 149 21.46 -29.98 -13.91
N LYS A 150 21.22 -31.25 -13.51
CA LYS A 150 21.48 -32.44 -14.32
C LYS A 150 20.68 -32.46 -15.63
N THR A 151 19.58 -31.73 -15.73
CA THR A 151 18.77 -31.67 -16.96
C THR A 151 19.41 -30.78 -18.03
N GLY A 152 20.37 -29.92 -17.67
CA GLY A 152 20.99 -28.97 -18.57
C GLY A 152 20.12 -27.75 -18.91
N GLU A 153 18.94 -27.60 -18.30
CA GLU A 153 18.06 -26.46 -18.53
C GLU A 153 18.60 -25.20 -17.85
N LYS A 154 18.76 -24.13 -18.63
CA LYS A 154 19.29 -22.84 -18.17
C LYS A 154 18.48 -22.23 -17.01
N LYS A 155 17.17 -22.44 -17.01
CA LYS A 155 16.27 -21.96 -15.96
C LYS A 155 16.72 -22.43 -14.57
N PHE A 156 17.07 -23.71 -14.41
CA PHE A 156 17.47 -24.25 -13.10
C PHE A 156 18.85 -23.74 -12.66
N ALA A 157 19.73 -23.41 -13.60
CA ALA A 157 21.01 -22.78 -13.26
C ALA A 157 20.79 -21.35 -12.69
N GLU A 158 19.95 -20.56 -13.32
CA GLU A 158 19.57 -19.23 -12.86
C GLU A 158 18.84 -19.27 -11.51
N GLU A 159 17.88 -20.19 -11.34
CA GLU A 159 17.17 -20.38 -10.06
C GLU A 159 18.13 -20.82 -8.93
N ALA A 160 19.08 -21.71 -9.20
CA ALA A 160 20.05 -22.16 -8.21
C ALA A 160 21.02 -21.04 -7.80
N GLU A 161 21.48 -20.24 -8.75
CA GLU A 161 22.39 -19.12 -8.50
C GLU A 161 21.74 -18.06 -7.62
N VAL A 162 20.57 -17.55 -8.02
CA VAL A 162 19.85 -16.55 -7.24
C VAL A 162 19.38 -17.11 -5.89
N GLY A 163 18.96 -18.37 -5.84
CA GLY A 163 18.52 -19.03 -4.62
C GLY A 163 19.64 -19.16 -3.59
N ASN A 164 20.84 -19.57 -3.99
CA ASN A 164 21.98 -19.69 -3.08
C ASN A 164 22.46 -18.32 -2.57
N ARG A 165 22.49 -17.29 -3.43
CA ARG A 165 22.84 -15.94 -3.03
C ARG A 165 21.81 -15.38 -2.05
N LEU A 166 20.53 -15.55 -2.33
CA LEU A 166 19.45 -15.10 -1.47
C LEU A 166 19.44 -15.84 -0.12
N LEU A 167 19.75 -17.15 -0.13
CA LEU A 167 19.89 -17.93 1.10
C LEU A 167 21.00 -17.38 1.99
N ALA A 168 22.18 -17.11 1.43
CA ALA A 168 23.29 -16.51 2.17
C ALA A 168 22.92 -15.10 2.72
N HIS A 169 22.12 -14.32 1.98
CA HIS A 169 21.63 -13.02 2.41
C HIS A 169 20.68 -13.13 3.61
N LEU A 170 19.73 -14.07 3.56
CA LEU A 170 18.80 -14.37 4.65
C LEU A 170 19.51 -14.97 5.87
N ASP A 171 20.59 -15.77 5.68
CA ASP A 171 21.41 -16.30 6.77
C ASP A 171 22.17 -15.20 7.53
N ASN A 172 22.42 -14.07 6.87
CA ASN A 172 22.95 -12.85 7.50
C ASN A 172 21.86 -11.95 8.12
N LEU A 173 20.64 -12.49 8.31
CA LEU A 173 19.49 -11.78 8.89
C LEU A 173 19.06 -10.55 8.09
N GLN A 174 19.34 -10.53 6.78
CA GLN A 174 18.94 -9.46 5.88
C GLN A 174 17.68 -9.83 5.10
N PRO A 175 16.66 -8.94 5.01
CA PRO A 175 15.43 -9.24 4.29
C PRO A 175 15.68 -9.35 2.79
N ALA A 176 14.92 -10.20 2.10
CA ALA A 176 15.09 -10.46 0.67
C ALA A 176 15.01 -9.19 -0.22
N ARG A 177 14.25 -8.16 0.20
CA ARG A 177 14.12 -6.88 -0.52
C ARG A 177 15.43 -6.10 -0.63
N THR A 178 16.39 -6.32 0.28
CA THR A 178 17.71 -5.67 0.27
C THR A 178 18.76 -6.46 -0.51
N CYS A 179 18.45 -7.69 -0.95
CA CYS A 179 19.37 -8.49 -1.75
C CYS A 179 19.54 -7.86 -3.15
N PRO A 180 20.79 -7.59 -3.60
CA PRO A 180 21.02 -7.12 -4.95
C PRO A 180 20.59 -8.15 -5.99
N MET A 181 19.67 -7.76 -6.86
CA MET A 181 19.13 -8.62 -7.92
C MET A 181 18.92 -7.82 -9.21
N SER A 182 19.24 -8.42 -10.35
CA SER A 182 18.85 -7.92 -11.67
C SER A 182 17.34 -8.04 -11.87
N ASP A 183 16.78 -7.32 -12.85
CA ASP A 183 15.36 -7.38 -13.17
C ASP A 183 14.89 -8.81 -13.48
N LYS A 184 15.72 -9.57 -14.21
CA LYS A 184 15.42 -10.97 -14.52
C LYS A 184 15.36 -11.85 -13.27
N GLU A 185 16.28 -11.67 -12.34
CA GLU A 185 16.28 -12.39 -11.06
C GLU A 185 15.09 -11.99 -10.19
N ARG A 186 14.70 -10.71 -10.21
CA ARG A 186 13.49 -10.24 -9.54
C ARG A 186 12.23 -10.92 -10.08
N GLU A 187 12.13 -11.15 -11.39
CA GLU A 187 11.03 -11.91 -12.00
C GLU A 187 11.01 -13.36 -11.50
N ILE A 188 12.15 -14.03 -11.43
CA ILE A 188 12.26 -15.38 -10.89
C ILE A 188 11.81 -15.43 -9.41
N VAL A 189 12.35 -14.54 -8.58
CA VAL A 189 12.07 -14.50 -7.13
C VAL A 189 10.63 -14.09 -6.85
N ARG A 190 10.01 -13.28 -7.70
CA ARG A 190 8.60 -12.87 -7.59
C ARG A 190 7.64 -14.07 -7.56
N GLU A 191 7.93 -15.13 -8.33
CA GLU A 191 7.14 -16.36 -8.31
C GLU A 191 7.30 -17.19 -7.01
N TRP A 192 8.22 -16.79 -6.14
CA TRP A 192 8.46 -17.49 -4.89
C TRP A 192 7.58 -17.00 -3.74
N PHE A 193 6.91 -15.87 -3.90
CA PHE A 193 5.99 -15.28 -2.92
C PHE A 193 6.62 -15.11 -1.54
N LEU A 194 7.87 -14.62 -1.51
CA LEU A 194 8.60 -14.39 -0.27
C LEU A 194 7.96 -13.23 0.52
N LEU A 195 7.97 -13.37 1.85
CA LEU A 195 7.41 -12.39 2.77
C LEU A 195 8.25 -11.12 2.84
N THR A 196 9.57 -11.30 2.88
CA THR A 196 10.53 -10.20 3.03
C THR A 196 10.88 -9.50 1.72
N THR A 197 10.33 -9.92 0.58
CA THR A 197 10.37 -9.13 -0.67
C THR A 197 9.31 -8.04 -0.72
N LYS A 198 8.29 -8.13 0.14
CA LYS A 198 7.19 -7.16 0.15
C LYS A 198 7.68 -5.78 0.56
N PRO A 199 7.18 -4.71 -0.10
CA PRO A 199 7.43 -3.35 0.34
C PRO A 199 6.89 -3.10 1.75
N VAL A 200 7.58 -2.23 2.52
CA VAL A 200 7.22 -1.91 3.91
C VAL A 200 7.12 -0.40 4.08
N ILE A 201 6.11 0.04 4.85
CA ILE A 201 6.04 1.35 5.48
C ILE A 201 6.10 1.14 6.99
N TYR A 202 7.03 1.82 7.65
CA TYR A 202 7.10 1.91 9.10
C TYR A 202 6.22 3.07 9.57
N ALA A 203 5.10 2.76 10.24
CA ALA A 203 4.23 3.74 10.88
C ALA A 203 4.71 3.97 12.31
N CYS A 204 5.47 5.04 12.52
CA CYS A 204 5.97 5.47 13.82
C CYS A 204 4.80 6.05 14.63
N ASN A 205 4.24 5.26 15.55
CA ASN A 205 3.15 5.70 16.39
C ASN A 205 3.69 6.53 17.59
N ILE A 206 3.30 7.80 17.64
CA ILE A 206 3.73 8.79 18.65
C ILE A 206 2.57 9.16 19.57
N LYS A 207 2.89 9.88 20.68
CA LYS A 207 1.87 10.51 21.54
C LYS A 207 1.15 11.65 20.81
N GLU A 208 -0.06 11.95 21.28
CA GLU A 208 -0.88 13.08 20.82
C GLU A 208 -0.12 14.42 20.94
N ASP A 209 0.50 14.66 22.10
CA ASP A 209 1.24 15.89 22.40
C ASP A 209 2.52 16.07 21.58
N ASP A 210 2.95 15.05 20.85
CA ASP A 210 4.17 15.08 20.03
C ASP A 210 3.85 15.33 18.56
N LEU A 211 2.59 15.38 18.19
CA LEU A 211 2.16 15.66 16.81
C LEU A 211 2.53 17.12 16.43
N GLY A 212 3.12 17.29 15.25
CA GLY A 212 3.59 18.60 14.79
C GLY A 212 4.99 19.01 15.27
N LYS A 213 5.62 18.25 16.19
CA LYS A 213 7.02 18.47 16.59
C LYS A 213 7.99 17.99 15.50
N ASP A 214 9.24 18.43 15.62
CA ASP A 214 10.31 17.92 14.76
C ASP A 214 10.48 16.42 14.94
N GLU A 215 10.25 15.67 13.87
CA GLU A 215 10.26 14.20 13.85
C GLU A 215 11.60 13.62 14.35
N ASP A 216 12.72 14.31 14.07
CA ASP A 216 14.04 13.82 14.47
C ASP A 216 14.34 14.04 15.98
N SER A 217 13.48 14.82 16.64
CA SER A 217 13.51 14.99 18.10
C SER A 217 12.65 13.97 18.86
N LEU A 218 11.82 13.21 18.15
CA LEU A 218 10.86 12.28 18.76
C LEU A 218 11.52 10.97 19.19
N PRO A 219 11.13 10.40 20.34
CA PRO A 219 11.72 9.16 20.86
C PRO A 219 11.60 8.01 19.85
N GLY A 220 12.72 7.40 19.47
CA GLY A 220 12.79 6.22 18.60
C GLY A 220 12.50 6.45 17.14
N VAL A 221 11.98 7.61 16.73
CA VAL A 221 11.73 7.92 15.30
C VAL A 221 13.01 7.95 14.49
N PRO A 222 14.12 8.55 14.93
CA PRO A 222 15.40 8.50 14.23
C PRO A 222 15.91 7.08 13.99
N ASP A 223 15.73 6.17 14.96
CA ASP A 223 16.16 4.77 14.84
C ASP A 223 15.36 4.05 13.76
N VAL A 224 14.04 4.25 13.72
CA VAL A 224 13.17 3.69 12.67
C VAL A 224 13.54 4.25 11.29
N LYS A 225 13.81 5.56 11.18
CA LYS A 225 14.26 6.19 9.94
C LYS A 225 15.59 5.61 9.44
N ALA A 226 16.52 5.31 10.35
CA ALA A 226 17.80 4.70 9.99
C ALA A 226 17.60 3.30 9.38
N ILE A 227 16.79 2.44 10.02
CA ILE A 227 16.44 1.11 9.51
C ILE A 227 15.73 1.20 8.16
N ALA A 228 14.75 2.07 8.06
CA ALA A 228 14.00 2.26 6.81
C ALA A 228 14.90 2.68 5.65
N LYS A 229 15.89 3.53 5.90
CA LYS A 229 16.88 3.95 4.90
C LYS A 229 17.74 2.78 4.41
N GLU A 230 18.18 1.91 5.32
CA GLU A 230 18.96 0.71 4.96
C GLU A 230 18.14 -0.28 4.13
N GLU A 231 16.86 -0.40 4.41
CA GLU A 231 15.94 -1.30 3.73
C GLU A 231 15.26 -0.70 2.49
N ASN A 232 15.55 0.55 2.16
CA ASN A 232 14.85 1.32 1.14
C ASN A 232 13.32 1.31 1.34
N ALA A 233 12.91 1.36 2.61
CA ALA A 233 11.51 1.43 3.05
C ALA A 233 11.11 2.88 3.33
N LYS A 234 9.80 3.11 3.46
CA LYS A 234 9.25 4.43 3.83
C LYS A 234 8.98 4.49 5.34
N THR A 235 8.98 5.71 5.89
CA THR A 235 8.54 5.99 7.26
C THR A 235 7.42 7.02 7.25
N LEU A 236 6.50 6.89 8.18
CA LEU A 236 5.43 7.86 8.43
C LEU A 236 5.26 8.02 9.94
N VAL A 237 5.26 9.26 10.42
CA VAL A 237 4.91 9.59 11.80
C VAL A 237 3.41 9.81 11.90
N ILE A 238 2.77 9.11 12.86
CA ILE A 238 1.32 9.12 13.05
C ILE A 238 0.98 8.98 14.54
N SER A 239 -0.08 9.61 15.00
CA SER A 239 -0.67 9.33 16.30
C SER A 239 -1.95 8.52 16.10
N ALA A 240 -1.90 7.21 16.38
CA ALA A 240 -3.05 6.33 16.20
C ALA A 240 -4.27 6.79 17.02
N LYS A 241 -4.04 7.43 18.17
CA LYS A 241 -5.11 7.97 19.02
C LYS A 241 -5.80 9.16 18.36
N ILE A 242 -5.04 10.12 17.86
CA ILE A 242 -5.58 11.27 17.10
C ILE A 242 -6.38 10.80 15.88
N GLU A 243 -5.85 9.80 15.14
CA GLU A 243 -6.58 9.25 13.98
C GLU A 243 -7.90 8.57 14.38
N GLU A 244 -7.93 7.89 15.53
CA GLU A 244 -9.17 7.30 16.05
C GLU A 244 -10.21 8.36 16.43
N ASP A 245 -9.77 9.51 16.95
CA ASP A 245 -10.63 10.63 17.30
C ASP A 245 -11.13 11.36 16.03
N ILE A 246 -10.26 11.66 15.08
CA ILE A 246 -10.61 12.23 13.76
C ILE A 246 -11.63 11.36 13.02
N ALA A 247 -11.49 10.04 13.07
CA ALA A 247 -12.40 9.11 12.41
C ALA A 247 -13.83 9.09 12.99
N GLN A 248 -14.10 9.84 14.07
CA GLN A 248 -15.41 10.02 14.67
C GLN A 248 -16.04 11.37 14.35
N MET A 249 -15.28 12.29 13.78
CA MET A 249 -15.69 13.66 13.43
C MET A 249 -16.36 13.68 12.06
N ASP A 250 -17.27 14.63 11.88
CA ASP A 250 -17.75 14.97 10.53
C ASP A 250 -16.69 15.80 9.75
N ASP A 251 -16.96 16.06 8.48
CA ASP A 251 -15.98 16.71 7.60
C ASP A 251 -15.63 18.13 8.09
N GLU A 252 -16.61 18.89 8.61
CA GLU A 252 -16.39 20.27 9.12
C GLU A 252 -15.58 20.24 10.42
N GLU A 253 -15.92 19.36 11.34
CA GLU A 253 -15.18 19.15 12.59
C GLU A 253 -13.74 18.68 12.32
N LYS A 254 -13.56 17.75 11.37
CA LYS A 254 -12.25 17.27 10.94
C LYS A 254 -11.38 18.41 10.41
N GLU A 255 -11.92 19.26 9.53
CA GLU A 255 -11.18 20.37 8.94
C GLU A 255 -10.73 21.37 10.01
N MET A 256 -11.64 21.77 10.91
CA MET A 256 -11.31 22.67 12.04
C MET A 256 -10.25 22.07 12.97
N PHE A 257 -10.35 20.79 13.29
CA PHE A 257 -9.40 20.11 14.18
C PHE A 257 -8.00 20.00 13.55
N LEU A 258 -7.92 19.70 12.24
CA LEU A 258 -6.64 19.68 11.52
C LEU A 258 -5.99 21.07 11.45
N GLU A 259 -6.78 22.14 11.28
CA GLU A 259 -6.30 23.53 11.34
C GLU A 259 -5.77 23.89 12.73
N GLU A 260 -6.46 23.51 13.79
CA GLU A 260 -6.03 23.75 15.18
C GLU A 260 -4.70 23.05 15.48
N LEU A 261 -4.51 21.84 14.97
CA LEU A 261 -3.26 21.08 15.09
C LEU A 261 -2.14 21.60 14.16
N GLY A 262 -2.45 22.52 13.24
CA GLY A 262 -1.49 23.05 12.26
C GLY A 262 -1.04 22.02 11.22
N ILE A 263 -1.83 20.98 10.96
CA ILE A 263 -1.55 19.94 9.97
C ILE A 263 -2.56 20.00 8.81
N GLY A 264 -2.06 19.91 7.59
CA GLY A 264 -2.91 20.04 6.40
C GLY A 264 -3.69 18.78 6.03
N LYS A 265 -3.27 17.60 6.50
CA LYS A 265 -3.90 16.29 6.23
C LYS A 265 -3.72 15.39 7.43
N SER A 266 -4.68 14.51 7.69
CA SER A 266 -4.56 13.51 8.75
C SER A 266 -3.40 12.54 8.47
N GLY A 267 -2.87 11.91 9.51
CA GLY A 267 -1.86 10.88 9.36
C GLY A 267 -2.39 9.68 8.59
N LEU A 268 -3.68 9.35 8.73
CA LEU A 268 -4.33 8.27 7.98
C LEU A 268 -4.42 8.60 6.49
N ASP A 269 -4.79 9.82 6.11
CA ASP A 269 -4.84 10.25 4.71
C ASP A 269 -3.43 10.20 4.07
N ARG A 270 -2.40 10.60 4.84
CA ARG A 270 -1.00 10.47 4.43
C ARG A 270 -0.58 9.01 4.28
N LEU A 271 -0.94 8.15 5.23
CA LEU A 271 -0.64 6.71 5.19
C LEU A 271 -1.25 6.04 3.96
N ILE A 272 -2.52 6.33 3.67
CA ILE A 272 -3.22 5.79 2.50
C ILE A 272 -2.51 6.23 1.20
N SER A 273 -2.16 7.51 1.09
CA SER A 273 -1.47 8.06 -0.08
C SER A 273 -0.08 7.43 -0.27
N GLU A 274 0.69 7.28 0.81
CA GLU A 274 2.00 6.65 0.78
C GLU A 274 1.95 5.16 0.45
N CYS A 275 0.94 4.45 0.93
CA CYS A 275 0.71 3.05 0.59
C CYS A 275 0.33 2.89 -0.89
N TYR A 276 -0.47 3.82 -1.42
CA TYR A 276 -0.87 3.82 -2.83
C TYR A 276 0.35 3.98 -3.76
N ASP A 277 1.21 4.93 -3.42
CA ASP A 277 2.47 5.16 -4.14
C ASP A 277 3.46 3.98 -3.99
N LEU A 278 3.61 3.43 -2.78
CA LEU A 278 4.47 2.28 -2.49
C LEU A 278 4.12 1.06 -3.35
N LEU A 279 2.82 0.86 -3.61
CA LEU A 279 2.32 -0.21 -4.46
C LEU A 279 2.46 0.10 -5.96
N GLY A 280 2.99 1.27 -6.31
CA GLY A 280 3.12 1.72 -7.69
C GLY A 280 1.76 1.89 -8.36
N LEU A 281 0.75 2.36 -7.61
CA LEU A 281 -0.59 2.60 -8.09
C LEU A 281 -0.74 4.03 -8.60
N ILE A 282 -1.61 4.19 -9.58
CA ILE A 282 -2.08 5.47 -10.10
C ILE A 282 -3.57 5.40 -10.33
N SER A 283 -4.22 6.56 -10.40
CA SER A 283 -5.64 6.67 -10.72
C SER A 283 -5.86 7.38 -12.05
N PHE A 284 -6.59 6.74 -12.96
CA PHE A 284 -7.25 7.49 -14.02
C PHE A 284 -8.69 7.79 -13.60
N LEU A 285 -9.28 8.82 -14.21
CA LEU A 285 -10.56 9.36 -13.82
C LEU A 285 -11.57 9.24 -14.96
N THR A 286 -12.82 8.97 -14.63
CA THR A 286 -13.96 9.13 -15.53
C THR A 286 -14.90 10.16 -14.93
N ALA A 287 -15.43 11.06 -15.76
CA ALA A 287 -16.31 12.15 -15.32
C ALA A 287 -17.55 12.24 -16.20
N GLY A 288 -18.70 12.24 -15.58
CA GLY A 288 -20.00 12.37 -16.22
C GLY A 288 -21.10 12.71 -15.21
N GLU A 289 -22.31 13.03 -15.71
CA GLU A 289 -23.47 13.37 -14.87
C GLU A 289 -23.97 12.22 -14.00
N ASP A 290 -23.75 10.96 -14.42
CA ASP A 290 -24.16 9.81 -13.65
C ASP A 290 -23.14 9.44 -12.59
N GLU A 291 -21.85 9.47 -12.92
CA GLU A 291 -20.77 9.11 -11.99
C GLU A 291 -19.47 9.85 -12.34
N CYS A 292 -18.82 10.39 -11.30
CA CYS A 292 -17.40 10.70 -11.31
C CYS A 292 -16.66 9.62 -10.52
N ARG A 293 -15.64 8.99 -11.14
CA ARG A 293 -14.96 7.86 -10.50
C ARG A 293 -13.45 7.85 -10.73
N ALA A 294 -12.72 7.50 -9.69
CA ALA A 294 -11.30 7.18 -9.74
C ALA A 294 -11.08 5.66 -9.87
N TRP A 295 -10.25 5.28 -10.83
CA TRP A 295 -9.97 3.89 -11.18
C TRP A 295 -8.52 3.55 -10.90
N THR A 296 -8.29 2.59 -10.02
CA THR A 296 -6.95 2.14 -9.64
C THR A 296 -6.33 1.25 -10.71
N ILE A 297 -5.14 1.61 -11.16
CA ILE A 297 -4.28 0.80 -12.04
C ILE A 297 -2.84 0.84 -11.56
N LYS A 298 -2.01 -0.10 -12.03
CA LYS A 298 -0.57 -0.05 -11.81
C LYS A 298 0.07 0.95 -12.77
N LYS A 299 1.09 1.66 -12.32
CA LYS A 299 1.95 2.47 -13.17
C LYS A 299 2.52 1.62 -14.31
N GLY A 300 2.48 2.13 -15.53
CA GLY A 300 2.86 1.38 -16.73
C GLY A 300 1.71 0.61 -17.41
N THR A 301 0.50 0.64 -16.86
CA THR A 301 -0.69 0.02 -17.48
C THR A 301 -1.05 0.73 -18.78
N LYS A 302 -1.30 -0.02 -19.86
CA LYS A 302 -1.73 0.51 -21.14
C LYS A 302 -3.25 0.75 -21.18
N ALA A 303 -3.69 1.61 -22.10
CA ALA A 303 -5.08 2.03 -22.24
C ALA A 303 -6.10 0.88 -22.36
N PRO A 304 -5.87 -0.22 -23.13
CA PRO A 304 -6.82 -1.34 -23.17
C PRO A 304 -7.01 -2.02 -21.81
N GLN A 305 -5.93 -2.28 -21.07
CA GLN A 305 -5.98 -2.89 -19.74
C GLN A 305 -6.65 -1.96 -18.71
N ALA A 306 -6.43 -0.63 -18.84
CA ALA A 306 -7.13 0.36 -18.03
C ALA A 306 -8.65 0.34 -18.33
N ALA A 307 -9.05 0.28 -19.59
CA ALA A 307 -10.44 0.12 -19.99
C ALA A 307 -11.06 -1.17 -19.42
N GLY A 308 -10.29 -2.25 -19.35
CA GLY A 308 -10.65 -3.52 -18.73
C GLY A 308 -10.98 -3.43 -17.24
N LYS A 309 -10.47 -2.41 -16.54
CA LYS A 309 -10.87 -2.14 -15.15
C LYS A 309 -12.30 -1.67 -15.01
N ILE A 310 -12.85 -1.04 -16.05
CA ILE A 310 -14.26 -0.64 -16.10
C ILE A 310 -15.12 -1.86 -16.41
N HIS A 311 -14.80 -2.56 -17.51
CA HIS A 311 -15.48 -3.78 -17.92
C HIS A 311 -14.60 -4.57 -18.92
N SER A 312 -14.66 -5.90 -18.85
CA SER A 312 -13.90 -6.78 -19.76
C SER A 312 -14.20 -6.54 -21.26
N ASP A 313 -15.42 -6.13 -21.58
CA ASP A 313 -15.82 -5.80 -22.96
C ASP A 313 -15.12 -4.55 -23.47
N PHE A 314 -14.82 -3.58 -22.60
CA PHE A 314 -14.06 -2.39 -22.98
C PHE A 314 -12.62 -2.72 -23.37
N GLU A 315 -12.01 -3.71 -22.72
CA GLU A 315 -10.69 -4.20 -23.11
C GLU A 315 -10.72 -4.94 -24.45
N ARG A 316 -11.66 -5.88 -24.60
CA ARG A 316 -11.80 -6.69 -25.83
C ARG A 316 -12.13 -5.84 -27.05
N GLY A 317 -13.09 -4.95 -26.89
CA GLY A 317 -13.59 -4.07 -27.95
C GLY A 317 -12.85 -2.74 -28.07
N PHE A 318 -11.69 -2.56 -27.41
CA PHE A 318 -10.98 -1.28 -27.35
C PHE A 318 -10.63 -0.74 -28.73
N ILE A 319 -11.09 0.49 -29.03
CA ILE A 319 -10.77 1.22 -30.25
C ILE A 319 -9.72 2.29 -29.96
N ARG A 320 -10.04 3.21 -29.06
CA ARG A 320 -9.18 4.32 -28.65
C ARG A 320 -9.63 4.90 -27.31
N ALA A 321 -8.77 5.68 -26.67
CA ALA A 321 -9.09 6.50 -25.50
C ALA A 321 -9.04 7.99 -25.88
N GLU A 322 -10.08 8.73 -25.54
CA GLU A 322 -10.08 10.19 -25.59
C GLU A 322 -9.65 10.68 -24.20
N ILE A 323 -8.47 11.30 -24.11
CA ILE A 323 -7.81 11.61 -22.84
C ILE A 323 -7.52 13.10 -22.75
N VAL A 324 -7.82 13.68 -21.59
CA VAL A 324 -7.39 15.02 -21.20
C VAL A 324 -6.72 14.95 -19.84
N ALA A 325 -5.61 15.66 -19.65
CA ALA A 325 -5.01 15.80 -18.33
C ALA A 325 -5.98 16.58 -17.40
N PHE A 326 -6.12 16.12 -16.15
CA PHE A 326 -7.01 16.77 -15.18
C PHE A 326 -6.81 18.29 -15.10
N GLN A 327 -5.56 18.75 -15.08
CA GLN A 327 -5.26 20.18 -15.00
C GLN A 327 -5.86 20.97 -16.18
N HIS A 328 -5.73 20.46 -17.39
CA HIS A 328 -6.33 21.10 -18.56
C HIS A 328 -7.86 21.14 -18.48
N LEU A 329 -8.48 20.07 -17.97
CA LEU A 329 -9.93 20.04 -17.80
C LEU A 329 -10.40 21.03 -16.74
N LYS A 330 -9.69 21.12 -15.61
CA LYS A 330 -9.96 22.09 -14.55
C LYS A 330 -9.90 23.53 -15.06
N GLU A 331 -8.87 23.89 -15.82
CA GLU A 331 -8.67 25.23 -16.38
C GLU A 331 -9.71 25.62 -17.42
N ASN A 332 -10.25 24.66 -18.17
CA ASN A 332 -11.17 24.92 -19.29
C ASN A 332 -12.64 24.60 -18.96
N GLY A 333 -12.91 23.99 -17.82
CA GLY A 333 -14.25 23.72 -17.29
C GLY A 333 -15.00 22.57 -17.93
N THR A 334 -14.81 22.28 -19.23
CA THR A 334 -15.54 21.22 -19.94
C THR A 334 -14.68 20.46 -20.94
N MET A 335 -15.04 19.19 -21.18
CA MET A 335 -14.42 18.37 -22.25
C MET A 335 -14.60 19.00 -23.65
N VAL A 336 -15.70 19.71 -23.90
CA VAL A 336 -15.96 20.39 -25.18
C VAL A 336 -14.93 21.51 -25.38
N ALA A 337 -14.75 22.39 -24.39
CA ALA A 337 -13.77 23.46 -24.45
C ALA A 337 -12.34 22.93 -24.62
N CYS A 338 -12.01 21.83 -23.92
CA CYS A 338 -10.72 21.18 -24.11
C CYS A 338 -10.53 20.64 -25.53
N LYS A 339 -11.59 20.10 -26.12
CA LYS A 339 -11.56 19.56 -27.49
C LYS A 339 -11.38 20.68 -28.53
N GLU A 340 -12.07 21.79 -28.38
CA GLU A 340 -11.93 22.97 -29.25
C GLU A 340 -10.52 23.55 -29.21
N LYS A 341 -9.83 23.45 -28.07
CA LYS A 341 -8.44 23.88 -27.87
C LYS A 341 -7.40 22.82 -28.26
N GLY A 342 -7.84 21.65 -28.75
CA GLY A 342 -6.92 20.56 -29.12
C GLY A 342 -6.22 19.87 -27.94
N LEU A 343 -6.74 20.03 -26.71
CA LEU A 343 -6.15 19.45 -25.49
C LEU A 343 -6.62 18.00 -25.24
N VAL A 344 -7.67 17.55 -25.92
CA VAL A 344 -8.13 16.16 -25.87
C VAL A 344 -7.33 15.35 -26.88
N ARG A 345 -6.56 14.40 -26.39
CA ARG A 345 -5.74 13.49 -27.20
C ARG A 345 -6.54 12.24 -27.54
N SER A 346 -6.35 11.72 -28.73
CA SER A 346 -6.89 10.42 -29.16
C SER A 346 -5.77 9.40 -29.14
N GLU A 347 -5.80 8.51 -28.15
CA GLU A 347 -4.70 7.57 -27.87
C GLU A 347 -5.08 6.14 -28.23
N GLY A 348 -4.11 5.41 -28.79
CA GLY A 348 -4.27 4.02 -29.23
C GLY A 348 -3.89 3.00 -28.15
N LYS A 349 -3.76 1.72 -28.60
CA LYS A 349 -3.53 0.57 -27.71
C LYS A 349 -2.20 0.61 -26.94
N GLU A 350 -1.19 1.30 -27.48
CA GLU A 350 0.15 1.37 -26.88
C GLU A 350 0.31 2.51 -25.87
N TYR A 351 -0.72 3.34 -25.71
CA TYR A 351 -0.66 4.44 -24.77
C TYR A 351 -0.57 3.92 -23.33
N VAL A 352 0.43 4.39 -22.60
CA VAL A 352 0.62 4.14 -21.17
C VAL A 352 -0.12 5.22 -20.39
N MET A 353 -1.07 4.81 -19.56
CA MET A 353 -1.87 5.71 -18.74
C MET A 353 -1.02 6.49 -17.75
N ASN A 354 -1.32 7.78 -17.61
CA ASN A 354 -0.74 8.64 -16.60
C ASN A 354 -1.70 8.85 -15.42
N ASP A 355 -1.12 9.14 -14.25
CA ASP A 355 -1.91 9.51 -13.09
C ASP A 355 -2.67 10.82 -13.34
N GLY A 356 -3.98 10.81 -13.08
CA GLY A 356 -4.86 11.95 -13.33
C GLY A 356 -5.35 12.11 -14.78
N ASP A 357 -5.12 11.15 -15.66
CA ASP A 357 -5.76 11.15 -16.98
C ASP A 357 -7.29 11.05 -16.81
N VAL A 358 -8.02 12.07 -17.30
CA VAL A 358 -9.48 12.01 -17.41
C VAL A 358 -9.83 11.42 -18.75
N THR A 359 -10.54 10.28 -18.74
CA THR A 359 -10.57 9.36 -19.90
C THR A 359 -12.00 8.98 -20.29
N LEU A 360 -12.25 8.99 -21.61
CA LEU A 360 -13.42 8.38 -22.23
C LEU A 360 -12.97 7.29 -23.21
N PHE A 361 -13.23 6.04 -22.89
CA PHE A 361 -12.90 4.92 -23.76
C PHE A 361 -13.96 4.74 -24.86
N ARG A 362 -13.49 4.54 -26.09
CA ARG A 362 -14.30 4.16 -27.23
C ARG A 362 -14.05 2.70 -27.54
N PHE A 363 -15.10 1.91 -27.56
CA PHE A 363 -15.04 0.47 -27.78
C PHE A 363 -16.22 0.02 -28.66
N ASN A 364 -16.08 -1.16 -29.24
CA ASN A 364 -17.13 -1.84 -29.98
C ASN A 364 -17.12 -3.31 -29.62
N VAL A 365 -18.29 -3.85 -29.25
CA VAL A 365 -18.46 -5.26 -28.83
C VAL A 365 -19.42 -5.95 -29.83
#